data_435e725bb44438121296c22d4549796d
#
_entry.id   435e725bb44438121296c22d4549796d
#
_cell.length_a   1.000
_cell.length_b   1.000
_cell.length_c   1.000
_cell.angle_alpha   90.00
_cell.angle_beta   90.00
_cell.angle_gamma   90.00
#
_symmetry.space_group_name_H-M   'P 1'
#
loop_
_entity.id
_entity.type
_entity.pdbx_description
1 polymer ?
#
loop_
_entity_poly.entity_id
_entity_poly.type
_entity_poly.pdbx_seq_one_letter_code
_entity_poly.pdbx_strand_id
1 'polypeptide(L)'
;MHKIMKIYNSSLILLLFFSFIFSNCENKGKNITTTFLSKNTTKNKLKNVENFDKNTQTIHVLVALCDNKYQGIVPVPEKIGNGQDPDQNLYWGAAYGIRTYFKKSKDWKLLKSEKKDSIRMERLIFQHISKKNYYLVADAYDGQYIKNCTADFLYSSSGQMKDVLTINNTRIGLYGNSRLVSYIGHDGLMDFQLSESFKNTDNQTRDCIILACYSKKFFSPLLKETKANPLVWSSHLMAPEAYILHDALAGYINKESAEQIRSRAALAYSKYQKCSEKAARNLLVTGW
;
A
#
# COMPACT_ATOMS: atom_id res chain seq x y z
N MET A 1 9.12 15.72 50.08
CA MET A 1 7.84 16.32 50.52
C MET A 1 6.84 16.03 49.45
N HIS A 2 6.09 15.00 49.58
CA HIS A 2 4.80 14.76 50.24
C HIS A 2 3.66 15.64 49.70
N LYS A 3 2.70 14.90 49.14
CA LYS A 3 1.20 14.91 49.33
C LYS A 3 0.46 15.32 48.06
N ILE A 4 -0.67 14.79 47.62
CA ILE A 4 -1.63 13.77 48.15
C ILE A 4 -2.56 13.40 46.98
N MET A 5 -2.90 12.12 46.89
CA MET A 5 -4.02 11.52 46.18
C MET A 5 -5.38 12.04 46.67
N LYS A 6 -6.33 12.27 45.77
CA LYS A 6 -7.77 12.20 46.13
C LYS A 6 -8.57 11.44 45.10
N ILE A 7 -9.10 10.33 45.56
CA ILE A 7 -10.08 9.48 44.95
C ILE A 7 -11.47 10.08 45.22
N TYR A 8 -12.34 10.10 44.23
CA TYR A 8 -13.79 10.15 44.49
C TYR A 8 -14.52 9.14 43.62
N ASN A 9 -15.02 8.12 44.28
CA ASN A 9 -16.11 7.23 43.84
C ASN A 9 -17.43 7.98 43.96
N SER A 10 -18.34 7.83 43.02
CA SER A 10 -19.75 7.62 43.35
C SER A 10 -20.53 7.11 42.13
N SER A 11 -21.11 5.95 42.33
CA SER A 11 -22.09 5.28 41.48
C SER A 11 -23.40 6.06 41.44
N LEU A 12 -24.09 6.09 40.33
CA LEU A 12 -25.55 6.03 40.30
C LEU A 12 -26.03 5.36 38.98
N ILE A 13 -26.68 4.22 39.19
CA ILE A 13 -27.41 3.42 38.22
C ILE A 13 -28.76 4.12 37.97
N LEU A 14 -29.12 4.32 36.69
CA LEU A 14 -30.53 4.56 36.33
C LEU A 14 -30.91 3.69 35.13
N LEU A 15 -31.61 2.60 35.45
CA LEU A 15 -32.31 1.73 34.50
C LEU A 15 -33.57 2.47 34.01
N LEU A 16 -33.69 2.65 32.70
CA LEU A 16 -34.96 2.96 32.05
C LEU A 16 -35.28 1.88 31.03
N PHE A 17 -36.28 1.08 31.37
CA PHE A 17 -36.99 0.15 30.49
C PHE A 17 -37.76 0.95 29.42
N PHE A 18 -37.49 0.71 28.16
CA PHE A 18 -38.40 1.09 27.08
C PHE A 18 -38.85 -0.15 26.33
N SER A 19 -40.12 -0.51 26.59
CA SER A 19 -40.86 -1.51 25.85
C SER A 19 -41.20 -0.98 24.48
N PHE A 20 -40.74 -1.63 23.41
CA PHE A 20 -41.22 -1.38 22.04
C PHE A 20 -42.10 -2.52 21.57
N ILE A 21 -43.31 -2.14 21.28
CA ILE A 21 -44.44 -2.91 20.77
C ILE A 21 -44.09 -3.34 19.32
N PHE A 22 -44.18 -4.65 19.08
CA PHE A 22 -44.15 -5.20 17.72
C PHE A 22 -45.45 -4.88 16.98
N SER A 23 -45.37 -4.14 15.91
CA SER A 23 -46.45 -4.00 14.93
C SER A 23 -46.05 -4.80 13.67
N ASN A 24 -46.74 -5.93 13.47
CA ASN A 24 -46.68 -6.71 12.26
C ASN A 24 -47.32 -5.92 11.11
N CYS A 25 -46.57 -5.73 10.03
CA CYS A 25 -47.11 -5.34 8.74
C CYS A 25 -46.71 -6.40 7.71
N GLU A 26 -47.65 -7.29 7.38
CA GLU A 26 -47.56 -8.17 6.22
C GLU A 26 -47.52 -7.33 4.95
N ASN A 27 -46.50 -7.53 4.14
CA ASN A 27 -46.49 -7.00 2.77
C ASN A 27 -46.31 -8.15 1.76
N LYS A 28 -47.36 -8.31 0.99
CA LYS A 28 -47.53 -9.33 -0.06
C LYS A 28 -46.42 -9.24 -1.12
N GLY A 29 -45.94 -10.41 -1.48
CA GLY A 29 -44.92 -10.59 -2.51
C GLY A 29 -45.31 -10.03 -3.88
N LYS A 30 -44.35 -9.36 -4.49
CA LYS A 30 -44.25 -9.29 -5.95
C LYS A 30 -42.95 -9.98 -6.35
N ASN A 31 -43.13 -11.13 -6.99
CA ASN A 31 -42.05 -11.83 -7.70
C ASN A 31 -41.51 -10.91 -8.79
N ILE A 32 -40.32 -10.36 -8.60
CA ILE A 32 -39.56 -9.74 -9.67
C ILE A 32 -38.61 -10.80 -10.18
N THR A 33 -38.94 -11.36 -11.34
CA THR A 33 -38.09 -12.23 -12.13
C THR A 33 -36.85 -11.45 -12.55
N THR A 34 -35.74 -11.64 -11.84
CA THR A 34 -34.46 -11.07 -12.22
C THR A 34 -33.89 -11.90 -13.37
N THR A 35 -34.06 -11.41 -14.57
CA THR A 35 -33.58 -11.99 -15.82
C THR A 35 -32.06 -12.00 -15.83
N PHE A 36 -31.48 -13.18 -16.02
CA PHE A 36 -30.05 -13.44 -16.17
C PHE A 36 -29.43 -12.67 -17.34
N LEU A 37 -28.77 -11.57 -17.07
CA LEU A 37 -27.86 -10.88 -17.98
C LEU A 37 -26.55 -10.56 -17.23
N SER A 38 -25.69 -11.57 -17.04
CA SER A 38 -24.35 -11.29 -16.50
C SER A 38 -23.25 -12.34 -16.78
N LYS A 39 -23.46 -13.37 -17.59
CA LYS A 39 -22.36 -14.32 -17.87
C LYS A 39 -21.35 -13.85 -18.92
N ASN A 40 -21.72 -12.96 -19.82
CA ASN A 40 -20.83 -12.53 -20.91
C ASN A 40 -19.97 -11.30 -20.56
N THR A 41 -20.46 -10.40 -19.71
CA THR A 41 -19.72 -9.21 -19.26
C THR A 41 -18.55 -9.58 -18.35
N THR A 42 -18.71 -10.57 -17.48
CA THR A 42 -17.65 -10.99 -16.55
C THR A 42 -16.52 -11.72 -17.28
N LYS A 43 -16.83 -12.59 -18.24
CA LYS A 43 -15.81 -13.27 -19.07
C LYS A 43 -15.02 -12.30 -19.95
N ASN A 44 -15.66 -11.28 -20.51
CA ASN A 44 -14.97 -10.26 -21.31
C ASN A 44 -14.11 -9.33 -20.44
N LYS A 45 -14.54 -9.03 -19.20
CA LYS A 45 -13.76 -8.24 -18.25
C LYS A 45 -12.52 -9.01 -17.79
N LEU A 46 -12.64 -10.32 -17.50
CA LEU A 46 -11.52 -11.21 -17.13
C LEU A 46 -10.51 -11.37 -18.28
N LYS A 47 -10.97 -11.58 -19.53
CA LYS A 47 -10.08 -11.66 -20.70
C LYS A 47 -9.30 -10.36 -20.96
N ASN A 48 -9.89 -9.20 -20.66
CA ASN A 48 -9.22 -7.92 -20.82
C ASN A 48 -8.12 -7.68 -19.77
N VAL A 49 -8.27 -8.21 -18.55
CA VAL A 49 -7.30 -8.06 -17.46
C VAL A 49 -6.02 -8.88 -17.67
N GLU A 50 -6.07 -9.95 -18.47
CA GLU A 50 -4.91 -10.79 -18.77
C GLU A 50 -4.16 -10.36 -20.05
N ASN A 51 -4.77 -9.53 -20.88
CA ASN A 51 -4.17 -9.08 -22.13
C ASN A 51 -3.33 -7.81 -21.94
N PHE A 52 -2.08 -7.97 -21.56
CA PHE A 52 -1.07 -6.92 -21.50
C PHE A 52 0.26 -7.40 -22.09
N ASP A 53 1.14 -6.48 -22.46
CA ASP A 53 2.46 -6.81 -23.01
C ASP A 53 3.34 -7.46 -21.93
N LYS A 54 3.59 -8.76 -22.07
CA LYS A 54 4.39 -9.58 -21.13
C LYS A 54 5.88 -9.19 -21.09
N ASN A 55 6.36 -8.42 -22.06
CA ASN A 55 7.72 -7.86 -22.06
C ASN A 55 7.84 -6.67 -21.10
N THR A 56 6.73 -6.04 -20.74
CA THR A 56 6.74 -4.95 -19.78
C THR A 56 6.99 -5.47 -18.37
N GLN A 57 7.74 -4.71 -17.59
CA GLN A 57 8.07 -4.99 -16.19
C GLN A 57 7.46 -3.87 -15.34
N THR A 58 6.27 -4.09 -14.82
CA THR A 58 5.60 -3.08 -14.00
C THR A 58 5.94 -3.26 -12.52
N ILE A 59 6.26 -2.15 -11.89
CA ILE A 59 6.42 -1.97 -10.45
C ILE A 59 5.22 -1.15 -9.99
N HIS A 60 4.36 -1.70 -9.13
CA HIS A 60 3.18 -1.00 -8.61
C HIS A 60 3.38 -0.61 -7.15
N VAL A 61 3.32 0.66 -6.85
CA VAL A 61 3.59 1.25 -5.54
C VAL A 61 2.29 1.81 -4.96
N LEU A 62 1.84 1.24 -3.85
CA LEU A 62 0.66 1.69 -3.12
C LEU A 62 1.15 2.47 -1.90
N VAL A 63 0.78 3.75 -1.82
CA VAL A 63 1.24 4.66 -0.77
C VAL A 63 0.05 5.06 0.10
N ALA A 64 0.01 4.59 1.34
CA ALA A 64 -0.92 5.09 2.34
C ALA A 64 -0.39 6.44 2.85
N LEU A 65 -1.06 7.55 2.51
CA LEU A 65 -0.64 8.88 2.92
C LEU A 65 -0.58 8.99 4.46
N CYS A 66 0.45 9.66 4.96
CA CYS A 66 0.64 9.90 6.38
C CYS A 66 -0.55 10.69 6.94
N ASP A 67 -1.18 10.22 8.01
CA ASP A 67 -2.38 10.85 8.56
C ASP A 67 -2.37 10.87 10.09
N ASN A 68 -2.18 12.06 10.67
CA ASN A 68 -2.18 12.26 12.11
C ASN A 68 -3.53 11.97 12.77
N LYS A 69 -4.62 11.99 12.01
CA LYS A 69 -5.98 11.85 12.53
C LYS A 69 -6.50 10.41 12.51
N TYR A 70 -6.13 9.66 11.47
CA TYR A 70 -6.76 8.36 11.19
C TYR A 70 -5.79 7.17 11.32
N GLN A 71 -4.52 7.42 11.70
CA GLN A 71 -3.51 6.37 11.86
C GLN A 71 -2.88 6.46 13.25
N GLY A 72 -2.50 5.32 13.81
CA GLY A 72 -1.85 5.20 15.14
C GLY A 72 -0.38 5.62 15.14
N ILE A 73 -0.03 6.66 14.40
CA ILE A 73 1.36 7.16 14.29
C ILE A 73 1.70 8.14 15.42
N VAL A 74 3.00 8.29 15.69
CA VAL A 74 3.48 9.47 16.41
C VAL A 74 3.22 10.68 15.51
N PRO A 75 2.45 11.69 15.99
CA PRO A 75 2.08 12.82 15.14
C PRO A 75 3.31 13.54 14.56
N VAL A 76 3.25 13.80 13.26
CA VAL A 76 4.21 14.65 12.54
C VAL A 76 3.65 16.07 12.41
N PRO A 77 4.43 17.07 11.99
CA PRO A 77 3.89 18.41 11.74
C PRO A 77 2.63 18.36 10.86
N GLU A 78 1.59 19.11 11.22
CA GLU A 78 0.25 19.06 10.63
C GLU A 78 0.27 19.11 9.09
N LYS A 79 1.11 19.98 8.54
CA LYS A 79 1.25 20.18 7.09
C LYS A 79 1.60 18.90 6.33
N ILE A 80 2.44 18.05 6.89
CA ILE A 80 2.90 16.79 6.24
C ILE A 80 2.15 15.56 6.73
N GLY A 81 1.37 15.69 7.80
CA GLY A 81 0.54 14.65 8.41
C GLY A 81 -0.94 14.73 8.07
N ASN A 82 -1.30 15.44 7.01
CA ASN A 82 -2.66 15.48 6.47
C ASN A 82 -2.80 14.45 5.35
N GLY A 83 -3.49 13.34 5.62
CA GLY A 83 -3.71 12.25 4.69
C GLY A 83 -4.64 12.58 3.52
N GLN A 84 -5.33 13.71 3.57
CA GLN A 84 -6.23 14.22 2.53
C GLN A 84 -5.56 15.28 1.65
N ASP A 85 -4.32 15.66 1.93
CA ASP A 85 -3.53 16.61 1.12
C ASP A 85 -2.29 15.93 0.51
N PRO A 86 -2.39 15.33 -0.68
CA PRO A 86 -1.25 14.70 -1.33
C PRO A 86 -0.14 15.68 -1.68
N ASP A 87 -0.43 16.99 -1.80
CA ASP A 87 0.55 17.99 -2.23
C ASP A 87 1.64 18.24 -1.18
N GLN A 88 1.29 18.16 0.09
CA GLN A 88 2.21 18.40 1.20
C GLN A 88 2.61 17.12 1.96
N ASN A 89 1.90 16.02 1.73
CA ASN A 89 2.02 14.80 2.52
C ASN A 89 3.44 14.23 2.58
N LEU A 90 3.83 13.76 3.78
CA LEU A 90 5.17 13.23 4.08
C LEU A 90 5.62 12.15 3.08
N TYR A 91 4.75 11.20 2.75
CA TYR A 91 5.11 10.06 1.89
C TYR A 91 4.88 10.31 0.39
N TRP A 92 4.28 11.46 0.02
CA TRP A 92 3.94 11.74 -1.37
C TRP A 92 4.52 13.05 -1.90
N GLY A 93 4.01 14.19 -1.43
CA GLY A 93 4.34 15.52 -1.95
C GLY A 93 5.53 16.21 -1.29
N ALA A 94 5.89 15.82 -0.06
CA ALA A 94 7.08 16.35 0.64
C ALA A 94 8.37 15.98 -0.10
N ALA A 95 9.49 16.56 0.32
CA ALA A 95 10.78 16.46 -0.39
C ALA A 95 11.23 15.03 -0.69
N TYR A 96 11.01 14.12 0.23
CA TYR A 96 11.35 12.69 0.13
C TYR A 96 10.14 11.78 -0.07
N GLY A 97 8.96 12.35 -0.37
CA GLY A 97 7.78 11.59 -0.78
C GLY A 97 7.91 11.06 -2.22
N ILE A 98 7.17 10.03 -2.53
CA ILE A 98 7.25 9.30 -3.82
C ILE A 98 7.10 10.23 -5.01
N ARG A 99 6.07 11.09 -5.01
CA ARG A 99 5.83 12.03 -6.11
C ARG A 99 7.02 12.93 -6.37
N THR A 100 7.48 13.61 -5.33
CA THR A 100 8.51 14.65 -5.46
C THR A 100 9.86 14.04 -5.78
N TYR A 101 10.22 12.92 -5.13
CA TYR A 101 11.50 12.26 -5.33
C TYR A 101 11.64 11.66 -6.72
N PHE A 102 10.64 10.89 -7.18
CA PHE A 102 10.69 10.26 -8.50
C PHE A 102 10.57 11.27 -9.65
N LYS A 103 9.82 12.38 -9.49
CA LYS A 103 9.81 13.47 -10.48
C LYS A 103 11.17 14.13 -10.68
N LYS A 104 12.02 14.15 -9.64
CA LYS A 104 13.39 14.71 -9.68
C LYS A 104 14.46 13.68 -10.09
N SER A 105 14.09 12.40 -10.15
CA SER A 105 15.03 11.33 -10.51
C SER A 105 15.54 11.49 -11.95
N LYS A 106 16.82 11.17 -12.15
CA LYS A 106 17.43 11.11 -13.48
C LYS A 106 17.17 9.76 -14.18
N ASP A 107 16.64 8.77 -13.45
CA ASP A 107 16.39 7.41 -13.95
C ASP A 107 14.95 7.22 -14.43
N TRP A 108 14.03 8.08 -13.97
CA TRP A 108 12.60 7.94 -14.21
C TRP A 108 12.01 9.17 -14.90
N LYS A 109 11.27 8.94 -15.99
CA LYS A 109 10.51 9.97 -16.72
C LYS A 109 9.03 9.85 -16.37
N LEU A 110 8.43 10.90 -15.83
CA LEU A 110 6.98 10.98 -15.66
C LEU A 110 6.31 11.00 -17.04
N LEU A 111 5.39 10.04 -17.25
CA LEU A 111 4.57 9.96 -18.45
C LEU A 111 3.19 10.57 -18.23
N LYS A 112 2.59 10.32 -17.04
CA LYS A 112 1.23 10.78 -16.72
C LYS A 112 1.08 10.98 -15.21
N SER A 113 0.28 12.00 -14.85
CA SER A 113 -0.29 12.20 -13.52
C SER A 113 -1.79 12.34 -13.69
N GLU A 114 -2.58 11.64 -12.89
CA GLU A 114 -4.03 11.67 -12.96
C GLU A 114 -4.66 11.61 -11.58
N LYS A 115 -5.71 12.43 -11.37
CA LYS A 115 -6.60 12.28 -10.21
C LYS A 115 -7.44 11.03 -10.42
N LYS A 116 -7.70 10.28 -9.35
CA LYS A 116 -8.45 9.03 -9.41
C LYS A 116 -9.84 9.17 -8.74
N ASP A 117 -9.95 8.75 -7.50
CA ASP A 117 -11.20 8.73 -6.74
C ASP A 117 -10.96 9.23 -5.30
N SER A 118 -11.95 9.14 -4.44
CA SER A 118 -11.84 9.58 -3.04
C SER A 118 -10.95 8.68 -2.17
N ILE A 119 -10.67 7.46 -2.61
CA ILE A 119 -9.80 6.52 -1.88
C ILE A 119 -8.38 6.60 -2.44
N ARG A 120 -8.24 6.57 -3.77
CA ARG A 120 -6.96 6.71 -4.49
C ARG A 120 -6.91 8.09 -5.11
N MET A 121 -6.31 9.03 -4.44
CA MET A 121 -6.39 10.45 -4.79
C MET A 121 -5.62 10.79 -6.07
N GLU A 122 -4.42 10.24 -6.23
CA GLU A 122 -3.54 10.52 -7.38
C GLU A 122 -2.85 9.24 -7.83
N ARG A 123 -2.69 9.10 -9.16
CA ARG A 123 -1.84 8.08 -9.79
C ARG A 123 -0.76 8.75 -10.63
N LEU A 124 0.48 8.29 -10.46
CA LEU A 124 1.62 8.68 -11.29
C LEU A 124 2.12 7.49 -12.07
N ILE A 125 2.48 7.72 -13.33
CA ILE A 125 3.03 6.70 -14.21
C ILE A 125 4.37 7.19 -14.71
N PHE A 126 5.42 6.45 -14.39
CA PHE A 126 6.78 6.71 -14.84
C PHE A 126 7.27 5.58 -15.75
N GLN A 127 8.18 5.92 -16.65
CA GLN A 127 8.96 4.96 -17.44
C GLN A 127 10.43 5.14 -17.11
N HIS A 128 11.17 4.04 -16.97
CA HIS A 128 12.61 4.10 -16.75
C HIS A 128 13.31 4.61 -18.00
N ILE A 129 14.24 5.56 -17.84
CA ILE A 129 14.83 6.28 -18.98
C ILE A 129 15.66 5.37 -19.86
N SER A 130 16.51 4.52 -19.31
CA SER A 130 17.38 3.61 -20.06
C SER A 130 16.77 2.22 -20.30
N LYS A 131 15.91 1.73 -19.42
CA LYS A 131 15.23 0.42 -19.54
C LYS A 131 13.73 0.63 -19.85
N LYS A 132 13.41 0.95 -21.10
CA LYS A 132 12.09 1.41 -21.56
C LYS A 132 10.94 0.45 -21.31
N ASN A 133 11.22 -0.82 -21.07
CA ASN A 133 10.20 -1.81 -20.69
C ASN A 133 9.85 -1.81 -19.20
N TYR A 134 10.55 -1.03 -18.35
CA TYR A 134 10.21 -0.86 -16.95
C TYR A 134 9.30 0.35 -16.73
N TYR A 135 8.19 0.11 -16.06
CA TYR A 135 7.20 1.12 -15.67
C TYR A 135 7.03 1.10 -14.15
N LEU A 136 6.95 2.28 -13.55
CA LEU A 136 6.56 2.44 -12.17
C LEU A 136 5.21 3.17 -12.13
N VAL A 137 4.21 2.54 -11.54
CA VAL A 137 2.90 3.14 -11.28
C VAL A 137 2.76 3.32 -9.79
N ALA A 138 2.52 4.53 -9.34
CA ALA A 138 2.36 4.85 -7.93
C ALA A 138 0.98 5.44 -7.67
N ASP A 139 0.26 4.89 -6.69
CA ASP A 139 -1.05 5.32 -6.25
C ASP A 139 -0.97 5.91 -4.82
N ALA A 140 -1.42 7.16 -4.66
CA ALA A 140 -1.61 7.79 -3.37
C ALA A 140 -2.99 7.47 -2.81
N TYR A 141 -3.05 6.75 -1.72
CA TYR A 141 -4.30 6.49 -0.98
C TYR A 141 -4.49 7.55 0.09
N ASP A 142 -5.69 8.12 0.19
CA ASP A 142 -6.08 8.94 1.32
C ASP A 142 -5.77 8.20 2.64
N GLY A 143 -5.10 8.87 3.57
CA GLY A 143 -4.63 8.27 4.83
C GLY A 143 -5.74 7.66 5.68
N GLN A 144 -6.98 8.19 5.58
CA GLN A 144 -8.16 7.63 6.21
C GLN A 144 -8.47 6.20 5.73
N TYR A 145 -8.12 5.90 4.48
CA TYR A 145 -8.37 4.59 3.86
C TYR A 145 -7.14 3.68 3.85
N ILE A 146 -6.25 3.81 4.84
CA ILE A 146 -5.07 2.93 4.99
C ILE A 146 -5.42 1.44 4.97
N LYS A 147 -6.58 1.05 5.53
CA LYS A 147 -7.06 -0.33 5.50
C LYS A 147 -7.28 -0.84 4.07
N ASN A 148 -7.84 0.00 3.20
CA ASN A 148 -8.00 -0.32 1.77
C ASN A 148 -6.65 -0.45 1.08
N CYS A 149 -5.70 0.47 1.33
CA CYS A 149 -4.35 0.40 0.76
C CYS A 149 -3.62 -0.89 1.17
N THR A 150 -3.71 -1.28 2.45
CA THR A 150 -3.11 -2.51 2.98
C THR A 150 -3.74 -3.76 2.35
N ALA A 151 -5.08 -3.81 2.24
CA ALA A 151 -5.79 -4.92 1.61
C ALA A 151 -5.47 -5.01 0.11
N ASP A 152 -5.48 -3.89 -0.63
CA ASP A 152 -5.16 -3.85 -2.05
C ASP A 152 -3.72 -4.31 -2.33
N PHE A 153 -2.76 -3.98 -1.45
CA PHE A 153 -1.40 -4.51 -1.51
C PHE A 153 -1.38 -6.05 -1.38
N LEU A 154 -2.09 -6.61 -0.40
CA LEU A 154 -2.13 -8.06 -0.17
C LEU A 154 -2.91 -8.79 -1.29
N TYR A 155 -4.02 -8.24 -1.77
CA TYR A 155 -4.76 -8.76 -2.94
C TYR A 155 -3.91 -8.71 -4.22
N SER A 156 -3.10 -7.67 -4.38
CA SER A 156 -2.16 -7.59 -5.50
C SER A 156 -1.07 -8.66 -5.39
N SER A 157 -0.49 -8.80 -4.20
CA SER A 157 0.57 -9.77 -3.91
C SER A 157 0.10 -11.22 -4.12
N SER A 158 -1.18 -11.51 -3.83
CA SER A 158 -1.80 -12.84 -4.02
C SER A 158 -2.29 -13.13 -5.43
N GLY A 159 -2.35 -12.12 -6.31
CA GLY A 159 -2.93 -12.25 -7.66
C GLY A 159 -4.46 -12.20 -7.70
N GLN A 160 -5.13 -11.92 -6.58
CA GLN A 160 -6.59 -11.80 -6.51
C GLN A 160 -7.08 -10.49 -7.14
N MET A 161 -6.30 -9.40 -7.01
CA MET A 161 -6.58 -8.11 -7.65
C MET A 161 -5.66 -7.92 -8.85
N LYS A 162 -6.21 -7.75 -10.03
CA LYS A 162 -5.46 -7.53 -11.28
C LYS A 162 -6.11 -6.45 -12.11
N ASP A 163 -5.31 -5.68 -12.81
CA ASP A 163 -5.78 -4.68 -13.77
C ASP A 163 -4.76 -4.48 -14.90
N VAL A 164 -5.15 -3.75 -15.92
CA VAL A 164 -4.32 -3.39 -17.08
C VAL A 164 -4.50 -1.91 -17.39
N LEU A 165 -3.41 -1.21 -17.56
CA LEU A 165 -3.37 0.19 -17.94
C LEU A 165 -2.80 0.33 -19.34
N THR A 166 -3.43 1.16 -20.19
CA THR A 166 -2.88 1.53 -21.49
C THR A 166 -2.19 2.89 -21.37
N ILE A 167 -0.92 2.95 -21.75
CA ILE A 167 -0.13 4.17 -21.81
C ILE A 167 0.66 4.21 -23.13
N ASN A 168 0.49 5.26 -23.94
CA ASN A 168 1.15 5.41 -25.25
C ASN A 168 1.06 4.12 -26.09
N ASN A 169 -0.14 3.55 -26.24
CA ASN A 169 -0.44 2.29 -26.94
C ASN A 169 0.18 1.00 -26.34
N THR A 170 0.93 1.10 -25.25
CA THR A 170 1.45 -0.07 -24.54
C THR A 170 0.48 -0.44 -23.41
N ARG A 171 0.10 -1.71 -23.34
CA ARG A 171 -0.72 -2.25 -22.25
C ARG A 171 0.19 -2.84 -21.18
N ILE A 172 0.19 -2.26 -19.99
CA ILE A 172 0.98 -2.69 -18.84
C ILE A 172 0.11 -3.31 -17.76
N GLY A 173 0.63 -4.34 -17.08
CA GLY A 173 -0.09 -5.01 -16.00
C GLY A 173 0.00 -4.23 -14.69
N LEU A 174 -1.11 -4.10 -13.95
CA LEU A 174 -1.17 -3.46 -12.64
C LEU A 174 -1.60 -4.44 -11.55
N TYR A 175 -1.37 -4.05 -10.30
CA TYR A 175 -1.69 -4.86 -9.13
C TYR A 175 -1.03 -6.24 -9.25
N GLY A 176 -1.80 -7.33 -9.18
CA GLY A 176 -1.31 -8.69 -9.34
C GLY A 176 -0.78 -9.05 -10.74
N ASN A 177 -0.92 -8.19 -11.73
CA ASN A 177 -0.24 -8.30 -13.02
C ASN A 177 1.15 -7.63 -13.02
N SER A 178 1.53 -6.94 -11.94
CA SER A 178 2.85 -6.35 -11.78
C SER A 178 3.89 -7.40 -11.37
N ARG A 179 5.15 -7.17 -11.71
CA ARG A 179 6.27 -8.02 -11.29
C ARG A 179 6.67 -7.78 -9.85
N LEU A 180 6.58 -6.52 -9.42
CA LEU A 180 6.85 -6.09 -8.06
C LEU A 180 5.70 -5.23 -7.56
N VAL A 181 5.22 -5.51 -6.34
CA VAL A 181 4.24 -4.69 -5.64
C VAL A 181 4.89 -4.11 -4.40
N SER A 182 4.75 -2.80 -4.18
CA SER A 182 5.33 -2.14 -3.00
C SER A 182 4.23 -1.48 -2.17
N TYR A 183 4.37 -1.56 -0.84
CA TYR A 183 3.59 -0.81 0.14
C TYR A 183 4.49 0.21 0.83
N ILE A 184 4.02 1.45 0.95
CA ILE A 184 4.73 2.54 1.64
C ILE A 184 3.74 3.29 2.52
N GLY A 185 4.09 3.47 3.79
CA GLY A 185 3.27 4.21 4.74
C GLY A 185 3.41 3.73 6.17
N HIS A 186 2.46 4.14 7.02
CA HIS A 186 2.29 3.55 8.33
C HIS A 186 1.92 2.05 8.21
N ASP A 187 2.39 1.23 9.13
CA ASP A 187 1.96 -0.17 9.20
C ASP A 187 0.58 -0.25 9.87
N GLY A 188 -0.47 -0.20 9.05
CA GLY A 188 -1.85 -0.27 9.55
C GLY A 188 -2.18 -1.57 10.28
N LEU A 189 -1.44 -2.67 10.04
CA LEU A 189 -1.63 -3.94 10.75
C LEU A 189 -1.19 -3.86 12.23
N MET A 190 -0.56 -2.76 12.65
CA MET A 190 -0.35 -2.44 14.06
C MET A 190 -1.64 -1.93 14.73
N ASP A 191 -2.55 -1.33 13.95
CA ASP A 191 -3.76 -0.66 14.44
C ASP A 191 -5.03 -1.49 14.24
N PHE A 192 -5.08 -2.32 13.18
CA PHE A 192 -6.26 -3.11 12.82
C PHE A 192 -5.89 -4.50 12.31
N GLN A 193 -6.89 -5.36 12.25
CA GLN A 193 -6.81 -6.68 11.64
C GLN A 193 -7.59 -6.70 10.32
N LEU A 194 -7.13 -7.53 9.38
CA LEU A 194 -7.84 -7.89 8.16
C LEU A 194 -8.42 -9.30 8.35
N SER A 195 -9.71 -9.46 8.04
CA SER A 195 -10.43 -10.73 8.13
C SER A 195 -10.48 -11.49 6.81
N GLU A 196 -10.04 -10.84 5.74
CA GLU A 196 -10.05 -11.37 4.39
C GLU A 196 -8.95 -12.43 4.19
N SER A 197 -9.13 -13.32 3.23
CA SER A 197 -8.13 -14.31 2.83
C SER A 197 -7.33 -13.80 1.64
N PHE A 198 -6.00 -13.86 1.77
CA PHE A 198 -5.06 -13.40 0.74
C PHE A 198 -4.31 -14.57 0.09
N LYS A 199 -4.93 -15.74 -0.01
CA LYS A 199 -4.32 -16.91 -0.64
C LYS A 199 -3.98 -16.65 -2.11
N ASN A 200 -2.80 -17.09 -2.51
CA ASN A 200 -2.37 -17.00 -3.91
C ASN A 200 -3.34 -17.74 -4.84
N THR A 201 -3.81 -17.08 -5.91
CA THR A 201 -4.85 -17.60 -6.80
C THR A 201 -4.37 -18.05 -8.18
N ASP A 202 -3.13 -17.73 -8.55
CA ASP A 202 -2.62 -18.01 -9.89
C ASP A 202 -1.24 -18.72 -9.91
N ASN A 203 -0.77 -19.16 -8.75
CA ASN A 203 0.53 -19.81 -8.55
C ASN A 203 1.75 -18.99 -9.01
N GLN A 204 1.59 -17.67 -9.21
CA GLN A 204 2.70 -16.79 -9.56
C GLN A 204 3.26 -16.13 -8.31
N THR A 205 4.58 -16.15 -8.18
CA THR A 205 5.28 -15.39 -7.15
C THR A 205 5.51 -13.96 -7.65
N ARG A 206 5.22 -12.99 -6.78
CA ARG A 206 5.51 -11.56 -7.00
C ARG A 206 6.54 -11.10 -6.02
N ASP A 207 7.48 -10.30 -6.50
CA ASP A 207 8.40 -9.63 -5.58
C ASP A 207 7.66 -8.51 -4.85
N CYS A 208 8.04 -8.26 -3.59
CA CYS A 208 7.47 -7.15 -2.84
C CYS A 208 8.51 -6.38 -2.04
N ILE A 209 8.23 -5.09 -1.84
CA ILE A 209 8.96 -4.18 -0.96
C ILE A 209 7.95 -3.52 -0.02
N ILE A 210 8.18 -3.61 1.29
CA ILE A 210 7.26 -3.09 2.30
C ILE A 210 8.01 -2.10 3.19
N LEU A 211 7.85 -0.82 2.92
CA LEU A 211 8.44 0.25 3.71
C LEU A 211 7.40 0.75 4.72
N ALA A 212 7.37 0.12 5.87
CA ALA A 212 6.51 0.43 7.00
C ALA A 212 7.18 -0.05 8.30
N CYS A 213 6.80 0.51 9.45
CA CYS A 213 7.35 0.13 10.75
C CYS A 213 7.06 -1.34 11.06
N TYR A 214 8.07 -2.10 11.54
CA TYR A 214 7.92 -3.52 11.91
C TYR A 214 7.25 -4.39 10.85
N SER A 215 7.37 -4.03 9.56
CA SER A 215 6.61 -4.66 8.48
C SER A 215 6.88 -6.17 8.37
N LYS A 216 8.09 -6.64 8.64
CA LYS A 216 8.36 -8.09 8.71
C LYS A 216 7.48 -8.79 9.74
N LYS A 217 7.31 -8.20 10.91
CA LYS A 217 6.52 -8.80 12.00
C LYS A 217 5.03 -8.85 11.64
N PHE A 218 4.46 -7.73 11.21
CA PHE A 218 3.01 -7.61 11.10
C PHE A 218 2.47 -8.12 9.74
N PHE A 219 3.22 -7.93 8.64
CA PHE A 219 2.80 -8.45 7.34
C PHE A 219 3.08 -9.94 7.13
N SER A 220 4.09 -10.54 7.83
CA SER A 220 4.48 -11.94 7.60
C SER A 220 3.32 -12.94 7.59
N PRO A 221 2.37 -12.94 8.53
CA PRO A 221 1.31 -13.95 8.55
C PRO A 221 0.48 -13.93 7.25
N LEU A 222 0.02 -12.74 6.83
CA LEU A 222 -0.82 -12.57 5.65
C LEU A 222 -0.01 -12.70 4.36
N LEU A 223 1.22 -12.18 4.32
CA LEU A 223 2.07 -12.21 3.14
C LEU A 223 2.49 -13.64 2.76
N LYS A 224 2.68 -14.55 3.74
CA LYS A 224 2.95 -15.96 3.47
C LYS A 224 1.85 -16.64 2.65
N GLU A 225 0.59 -16.29 2.91
CA GLU A 225 -0.54 -16.81 2.14
C GLU A 225 -0.49 -16.37 0.67
N THR A 226 0.04 -15.18 0.39
CA THR A 226 0.15 -14.64 -0.97
C THR A 226 1.23 -15.33 -1.81
N LYS A 227 2.17 -16.04 -1.20
CA LYS A 227 3.40 -16.57 -1.82
C LYS A 227 4.30 -15.49 -2.43
N ALA A 228 4.18 -14.24 -2.00
CA ALA A 228 5.06 -13.16 -2.45
C ALA A 228 6.47 -13.32 -1.87
N ASN A 229 7.46 -12.78 -2.58
CA ASN A 229 8.87 -12.81 -2.20
C ASN A 229 9.29 -11.44 -1.65
N PRO A 230 9.53 -11.29 -0.33
CA PRO A 230 9.91 -10.01 0.25
C PRO A 230 11.39 -9.69 -0.02
N LEU A 231 11.64 -8.70 -0.87
CA LEU A 231 12.99 -8.22 -1.19
C LEU A 231 13.53 -7.25 -0.13
N VAL A 232 12.66 -6.35 0.36
CA VAL A 232 13.02 -5.38 1.43
C VAL A 232 11.80 -5.14 2.31
N TRP A 233 11.98 -5.29 3.62
CA TRP A 233 11.03 -4.89 4.65
C TRP A 233 11.78 -4.51 5.94
N SER A 234 11.07 -4.01 6.94
CA SER A 234 11.69 -3.54 8.17
C SER A 234 11.53 -4.51 9.34
N SER A 235 12.52 -4.52 10.22
CA SER A 235 12.47 -5.24 11.49
C SER A 235 12.04 -4.36 12.68
N HIS A 236 12.09 -3.02 12.54
CA HIS A 236 11.81 -2.03 13.60
C HIS A 236 11.08 -0.80 13.03
N LEU A 237 10.96 0.25 13.85
CA LEU A 237 10.46 1.56 13.43
C LEU A 237 11.35 2.15 12.32
N MET A 238 10.73 2.76 11.31
CA MET A 238 11.46 3.37 10.20
C MET A 238 10.74 4.62 9.65
N ALA A 239 11.48 5.43 8.88
CA ALA A 239 10.92 6.46 8.02
C ALA A 239 10.75 5.88 6.61
N PRO A 240 9.51 5.64 6.12
CA PRO A 240 9.25 5.01 4.82
C PRO A 240 9.31 6.02 3.67
N GLU A 241 10.50 6.51 3.37
CA GLU A 241 10.71 7.57 2.38
C GLU A 241 11.21 7.03 1.03
N ALA A 242 10.98 7.80 -0.03
CA ALA A 242 11.14 7.38 -1.44
C ALA A 242 12.55 6.97 -1.85
N TYR A 243 13.60 7.54 -1.25
CA TYR A 243 15.00 7.21 -1.58
C TYR A 243 15.32 5.73 -1.33
N ILE A 244 14.67 5.11 -0.35
CA ILE A 244 14.85 3.69 -0.02
C ILE A 244 14.35 2.82 -1.20
N LEU A 245 13.12 3.10 -1.63
CA LEU A 245 12.52 2.41 -2.78
C LEU A 245 13.33 2.65 -4.06
N HIS A 246 13.70 3.92 -4.33
CA HIS A 246 14.43 4.32 -5.52
C HIS A 246 15.73 3.53 -5.69
N ASP A 247 16.55 3.46 -4.62
CA ASP A 247 17.84 2.78 -4.68
C ASP A 247 17.70 1.25 -4.67
N ALA A 248 16.68 0.70 -3.99
CA ALA A 248 16.31 -0.71 -4.09
C ALA A 248 15.92 -1.09 -5.53
N LEU A 249 15.10 -0.24 -6.19
CA LEU A 249 14.67 -0.47 -7.57
C LEU A 249 15.82 -0.37 -8.57
N ALA A 250 16.83 0.44 -8.33
CA ALA A 250 18.04 0.46 -9.18
C ALA A 250 18.71 -0.92 -9.19
N GLY A 251 18.83 -1.59 -8.04
CA GLY A 251 19.32 -2.97 -7.96
C GLY A 251 18.38 -3.97 -8.62
N TYR A 252 17.09 -3.85 -8.38
CA TYR A 252 16.05 -4.72 -8.96
C TYR A 252 16.05 -4.71 -10.49
N ILE A 253 16.11 -3.53 -11.09
CA ILE A 253 16.15 -3.33 -12.54
C ILE A 253 17.44 -3.89 -13.16
N ASN A 254 18.55 -3.86 -12.41
CA ASN A 254 19.82 -4.45 -12.77
C ASN A 254 19.91 -5.96 -12.48
N LYS A 255 18.82 -6.57 -12.00
CA LYS A 255 18.75 -8.01 -11.67
C LYS A 255 19.78 -8.44 -10.63
N GLU A 256 20.07 -7.57 -9.68
CA GLU A 256 20.92 -7.87 -8.54
C GLU A 256 20.26 -8.88 -7.59
N SER A 257 21.05 -9.54 -6.75
CA SER A 257 20.53 -10.44 -5.73
C SER A 257 19.68 -9.69 -4.69
N ALA A 258 18.78 -10.39 -4.00
CA ALA A 258 17.95 -9.80 -2.95
C ALA A 258 18.81 -9.11 -1.86
N GLU A 259 19.95 -9.67 -1.51
CA GLU A 259 20.90 -9.07 -0.55
C GLU A 259 21.52 -7.77 -1.08
N GLN A 260 21.85 -7.70 -2.37
CA GLN A 260 22.37 -6.47 -2.99
C GLN A 260 21.29 -5.40 -3.05
N ILE A 261 20.04 -5.75 -3.42
CA ILE A 261 18.89 -4.86 -3.43
C ILE A 261 18.65 -4.30 -2.02
N ARG A 262 18.60 -5.16 -1.00
CA ARG A 262 18.50 -4.76 0.41
C ARG A 262 19.64 -3.84 0.82
N SER A 263 20.87 -4.17 0.43
CA SER A 263 22.06 -3.36 0.71
C SER A 263 21.95 -1.94 0.18
N ARG A 264 21.46 -1.76 -1.07
CA ARG A 264 21.19 -0.43 -1.66
C ARG A 264 20.19 0.36 -0.84
N ALA A 265 19.07 -0.28 -0.48
CA ALA A 265 18.04 0.32 0.38
C ALA A 265 18.63 0.79 1.72
N ALA A 266 19.44 -0.07 2.37
CA ALA A 266 20.07 0.26 3.65
C ALA A 266 21.10 1.40 3.55
N LEU A 267 21.90 1.44 2.48
CA LEU A 267 22.84 2.54 2.24
C LEU A 267 22.11 3.87 2.02
N ALA A 268 21.03 3.87 1.25
CA ALA A 268 20.18 5.05 1.09
C ALA A 268 19.61 5.49 2.45
N TYR A 269 19.05 4.55 3.22
CA TYR A 269 18.53 4.84 4.55
C TYR A 269 19.59 5.47 5.47
N SER A 270 20.77 4.85 5.58
CA SER A 270 21.91 5.37 6.36
C SER A 270 22.26 6.79 5.98
N LYS A 271 22.38 7.07 4.68
CA LYS A 271 22.72 8.37 4.14
C LYS A 271 21.72 9.46 4.54
N TYR A 272 20.43 9.21 4.35
CA TYR A 272 19.38 10.21 4.54
C TYR A 272 18.97 10.35 6.02
N GLN A 273 18.90 9.25 6.76
CA GLN A 273 18.55 9.25 8.19
C GLN A 273 19.75 9.50 9.10
N LYS A 274 20.96 9.67 8.54
CA LYS A 274 22.20 9.96 9.31
C LYS A 274 22.50 8.91 10.40
N CYS A 275 22.14 7.67 10.17
CA CYS A 275 22.50 6.54 11.05
C CYS A 275 23.65 5.73 10.46
N SER A 276 24.24 4.81 11.25
CA SER A 276 25.29 3.94 10.74
C SER A 276 24.74 2.94 9.70
N GLU A 277 25.58 2.53 8.74
CA GLU A 277 25.21 1.49 7.78
C GLU A 277 24.83 0.18 8.48
N LYS A 278 25.53 -0.17 9.58
CA LYS A 278 25.20 -1.33 10.39
C LYS A 278 23.78 -1.26 10.94
N ALA A 279 23.37 -0.10 11.48
CA ALA A 279 22.02 0.11 11.98
C ALA A 279 20.98 0.02 10.85
N ALA A 280 21.24 0.64 9.71
CA ALA A 280 20.36 0.57 8.54
C ALA A 280 20.23 -0.86 7.98
N ARG A 281 21.32 -1.64 7.97
CA ARG A 281 21.30 -3.06 7.55
C ARG A 281 20.58 -3.96 8.54
N ASN A 282 20.61 -3.66 9.84
CA ASN A 282 19.83 -4.38 10.84
C ASN A 282 18.33 -4.04 10.77
N LEU A 283 18.01 -2.80 10.35
CA LEU A 283 16.64 -2.33 10.18
C LEU A 283 15.97 -2.90 8.92
N LEU A 284 16.64 -2.78 7.78
CA LEU A 284 16.12 -3.24 6.49
C LEU A 284 16.65 -4.64 6.18
N VAL A 285 15.75 -5.60 6.09
CA VAL A 285 16.04 -7.02 5.94
C VAL A 285 15.40 -7.57 4.67
N THR A 286 15.85 -8.74 4.22
CA THR A 286 15.32 -9.45 3.03
C THR A 286 14.93 -10.89 3.40
N GLY A 287 14.08 -11.48 2.58
CA GLY A 287 13.63 -12.86 2.74
C GLY A 287 12.77 -13.08 3.99
N TRP A 288 12.40 -14.32 4.21
CA TRP A 288 11.55 -14.76 5.33
C TRP A 288 12.31 -14.92 6.66
#